data_4a6d1469ceadde3c204594e0f080e6b6
#
_entry.id   4a6d1469ceadde3c204594e0f080e6b6
#
_cell.length_a   1.000
_cell.length_b   1.000
_cell.length_c   1.000
_cell.angle_alpha   90.00
_cell.angle_beta   90.00
_cell.angle_gamma   90.00
#
_symmetry.space_group_name_H-M   'P 1'
#
loop_
_entity.id
_entity.type
_entity.pdbx_description
1 polymer ?
#
loop_
_entity_poly.entity_id
_entity_poly.type
_entity_poly.pdbx_seq_one_letter_code
_entity_poly.pdbx_strand_id
1 'polypeptide(L)'
;LEEGDLVDLQLGRYWIVAQGAATRQALTPAERPVRTVLAHSGAAELGPYRHYMQKEIFEQPRAIADTLEGVEGIVPELFDGAGLHGEPGAAAWRVFKEIDNVLILACGTSYYSGCTAKYWLEDIAGIPTQVEVASEYRYRTSVPNPRTLVVTISQSGETADTLAALRHAQSLGMQHTLTICNVATSAMVRECKLAYITRAGVEIGVASTKAFTTQLAGLFLLTLALAQSKGRLTEAQEAEHLKAMRHLPVALQAVLALEPQLISWAEDFARMENALFLGRGLHYPIALEGALKLKEISYIHAEAYPAGELKHGPLALVTSAMPVVTVAPNDALLEKLKSNMQEVR
;
A
#
# COMPACT_ATOMS: atom_id res chain seq x y z
N LEU A 1 -22.45 9.24 -5.31
CA LEU A 1 -22.97 10.08 -4.22
C LEU A 1 -21.87 11.00 -3.72
N GLU A 2 -22.23 12.18 -3.24
CA GLU A 2 -21.33 13.13 -2.58
C GLU A 2 -21.61 13.14 -1.07
N GLU A 3 -20.67 13.67 -0.31
CA GLU A 3 -20.84 13.77 1.15
C GLU A 3 -22.05 14.65 1.50
N GLY A 4 -22.91 14.15 2.40
CA GLY A 4 -24.15 14.82 2.75
C GLY A 4 -25.34 14.55 1.83
N ASP A 5 -25.16 13.77 0.77
CA ASP A 5 -26.29 13.31 -0.05
C ASP A 5 -27.18 12.35 0.75
N LEU A 6 -28.48 12.60 0.69
CA LEU A 6 -29.50 11.70 1.21
C LEU A 6 -30.17 10.99 0.03
N VAL A 7 -30.21 9.66 0.07
CA VAL A 7 -30.77 8.85 -1.02
C VAL A 7 -32.02 8.13 -0.54
N ASP A 8 -33.11 8.29 -1.26
CA ASP A 8 -34.30 7.44 -1.11
C ASP A 8 -34.26 6.36 -2.18
N LEU A 9 -34.26 5.09 -1.74
CA LEU A 9 -34.23 3.91 -2.59
C LEU A 9 -35.56 3.17 -2.52
N GLN A 10 -36.18 2.99 -3.68
CA GLN A 10 -37.39 2.17 -3.82
C GLN A 10 -37.18 1.16 -4.94
N LEU A 11 -37.98 0.11 -4.96
CA LEU A 11 -37.89 -0.90 -6.01
C LEU A 11 -38.05 -0.28 -7.40
N GLY A 12 -36.98 -0.35 -8.20
CA GLY A 12 -36.95 0.18 -9.57
C GLY A 12 -36.74 1.68 -9.71
N ARG A 13 -36.54 2.45 -8.61
CA ARG A 13 -36.26 3.88 -8.67
C ARG A 13 -35.47 4.37 -7.47
N TYR A 14 -34.74 5.47 -7.67
CA TYR A 14 -34.06 6.19 -6.59
C TYR A 14 -34.09 7.69 -6.89
N TRP A 15 -33.91 8.50 -5.86
CA TRP A 15 -33.61 9.91 -6.01
C TRP A 15 -32.67 10.38 -4.90
N ILE A 16 -31.90 11.40 -5.24
CA ILE A 16 -30.84 11.94 -4.39
C ILE A 16 -31.24 13.36 -4.01
N VAL A 17 -31.12 13.66 -2.72
CA VAL A 17 -31.26 15.01 -2.18
C VAL A 17 -29.90 15.48 -1.72
N ALA A 18 -29.37 16.53 -2.34
CA ALA A 18 -28.08 17.10 -1.98
C ALA A 18 -28.14 17.86 -0.65
N GLN A 19 -27.02 17.89 0.08
CA GLN A 19 -26.87 18.67 1.30
C GLN A 19 -27.11 20.17 1.00
N GLY A 20 -27.95 20.83 1.79
CA GLY A 20 -28.25 22.25 1.63
C GLY A 20 -29.62 22.58 0.98
N ALA A 21 -30.39 21.58 0.56
CA ALA A 21 -31.79 21.76 0.16
C ALA A 21 -32.65 22.04 1.41
N ALA A 22 -32.52 23.25 1.97
CA ALA A 22 -32.99 23.62 3.31
C ALA A 22 -34.50 23.95 3.39
N THR A 23 -35.30 23.64 2.37
CA THR A 23 -36.77 23.86 2.46
C THR A 23 -37.52 22.71 1.79
N ARG A 24 -38.59 22.25 2.45
CA ARG A 24 -39.54 21.26 1.97
C ARG A 24 -40.17 21.54 0.57
N GLN A 25 -39.91 22.70 0.00
CA GLN A 25 -40.48 23.13 -1.29
C GLN A 25 -39.49 23.00 -2.49
N ALA A 26 -38.25 22.64 -2.28
CA ALA A 26 -37.23 22.51 -3.37
C ALA A 26 -36.49 21.18 -3.32
N LEU A 27 -37.24 20.08 -3.19
CA LEU A 27 -36.67 18.73 -3.39
C LEU A 27 -36.52 18.43 -4.88
N THR A 28 -35.72 19.24 -5.59
CA THR A 28 -35.29 18.87 -6.93
C THR A 28 -34.29 17.74 -6.78
N PRO A 29 -34.51 16.56 -7.38
CA PRO A 29 -33.55 15.48 -7.33
C PRO A 29 -32.22 15.96 -7.87
N ALA A 30 -31.14 15.73 -7.12
CA ALA A 30 -29.79 16.00 -7.60
C ALA A 30 -29.38 14.90 -8.56
N GLU A 31 -28.86 15.29 -9.73
CA GLU A 31 -28.25 14.34 -10.66
C GLU A 31 -26.81 14.10 -10.23
N ARG A 32 -26.41 12.82 -10.19
CA ARG A 32 -25.02 12.40 -9.96
C ARG A 32 -24.58 11.48 -11.09
N PRO A 33 -23.33 11.58 -11.54
CA PRO A 33 -22.82 10.67 -12.57
C PRO A 33 -22.93 9.21 -12.09
N VAL A 34 -23.56 8.38 -12.92
CA VAL A 34 -23.65 6.94 -12.67
C VAL A 34 -22.35 6.30 -13.09
N ARG A 35 -21.74 5.54 -12.18
CA ARG A 35 -20.56 4.71 -12.45
C ARG A 35 -20.91 3.26 -12.29
N THR A 36 -20.52 2.44 -13.26
CA THR A 36 -20.65 0.99 -13.15
C THR A 36 -19.49 0.45 -12.33
N VAL A 37 -19.78 -0.17 -11.20
CA VAL A 37 -18.80 -0.91 -10.41
C VAL A 37 -18.89 -2.37 -10.84
N LEU A 38 -17.82 -2.91 -11.40
CA LEU A 38 -17.69 -4.32 -11.72
C LEU A 38 -17.39 -5.10 -10.42
N ALA A 39 -18.44 -5.43 -9.68
CA ALA A 39 -18.34 -6.38 -8.58
C ALA A 39 -18.50 -7.81 -9.15
N HIS A 40 -17.46 -8.61 -9.08
CA HIS A 40 -17.57 -10.02 -9.41
C HIS A 40 -18.28 -10.75 -8.27
N SER A 41 -19.43 -11.36 -8.53
CA SER A 41 -20.20 -12.13 -7.55
C SER A 41 -19.38 -13.26 -6.90
N GLY A 42 -18.41 -13.84 -7.63
CA GLY A 42 -17.49 -14.86 -7.12
C GLY A 42 -16.37 -14.33 -6.20
N ALA A 43 -16.22 -13.02 -6.04
CA ALA A 43 -15.15 -12.47 -5.18
C ALA A 43 -15.36 -12.83 -3.70
N ALA A 44 -16.61 -12.97 -3.26
CA ALA A 44 -16.97 -13.38 -1.90
C ALA A 44 -16.99 -14.90 -1.68
N GLU A 45 -16.84 -15.71 -2.73
CA GLU A 45 -16.82 -17.16 -2.61
C GLU A 45 -15.45 -17.64 -2.11
N LEU A 46 -15.43 -18.51 -1.11
CA LEU A 46 -14.20 -19.05 -0.54
C LEU A 46 -13.46 -19.99 -1.53
N GLY A 47 -14.22 -20.65 -2.41
CA GLY A 47 -13.67 -21.61 -3.38
C GLY A 47 -13.03 -22.83 -2.68
N PRO A 48 -11.90 -23.34 -3.16
CA PRO A 48 -11.25 -24.52 -2.59
C PRO A 48 -10.45 -24.24 -1.32
N TYR A 49 -10.38 -23.00 -0.88
CA TYR A 49 -9.54 -22.59 0.25
C TYR A 49 -10.27 -22.74 1.58
N ARG A 50 -9.51 -22.96 2.65
CA ARG A 50 -10.06 -23.09 4.01
C ARG A 50 -10.39 -21.72 4.64
N HIS A 51 -9.67 -20.67 4.25
CA HIS A 51 -9.77 -19.32 4.81
C HIS A 51 -9.64 -18.26 3.72
N TYR A 52 -10.30 -17.11 3.88
CA TYR A 52 -10.18 -15.99 2.94
C TYR A 52 -8.73 -15.51 2.80
N MET A 53 -8.00 -15.38 3.89
CA MET A 53 -6.59 -15.00 3.85
C MET A 53 -5.76 -15.97 2.98
N GLN A 54 -5.99 -17.28 3.08
CA GLN A 54 -5.31 -18.27 2.23
C GLN A 54 -5.66 -18.04 0.76
N LYS A 55 -6.95 -17.86 0.43
CA LYS A 55 -7.40 -17.51 -0.92
C LYS A 55 -6.66 -16.27 -1.44
N GLU A 56 -6.64 -15.22 -0.64
CA GLU A 56 -6.06 -13.92 -0.99
C GLU A 56 -4.53 -13.98 -1.16
N ILE A 57 -3.85 -14.85 -0.43
CA ILE A 57 -2.42 -15.16 -0.66
C ILE A 57 -2.23 -15.76 -2.05
N PHE A 58 -3.06 -16.71 -2.45
CA PHE A 58 -2.97 -17.35 -3.77
C PHE A 58 -3.50 -16.48 -4.92
N GLU A 59 -4.28 -15.45 -4.62
CA GLU A 59 -4.73 -14.46 -5.61
C GLU A 59 -3.66 -13.41 -5.97
N GLN A 60 -2.57 -13.29 -5.22
CA GLN A 60 -1.55 -12.25 -5.43
C GLN A 60 -1.00 -12.19 -6.88
N PRO A 61 -0.69 -13.31 -7.56
CA PRO A 61 -0.22 -13.23 -8.95
C PRO A 61 -1.21 -12.53 -9.87
N ARG A 62 -2.51 -12.85 -9.72
CA ARG A 62 -3.57 -12.20 -10.49
C ARG A 62 -3.74 -10.75 -10.08
N ALA A 63 -3.76 -10.46 -8.77
CA ALA A 63 -3.92 -9.11 -8.25
C ALA A 63 -2.81 -8.17 -8.76
N ILE A 64 -1.57 -8.65 -8.84
CA ILE A 64 -0.46 -7.90 -9.44
C ILE A 64 -0.66 -7.69 -10.95
N ALA A 65 -1.11 -8.71 -11.68
CA ALA A 65 -1.40 -8.57 -13.10
C ALA A 65 -2.50 -7.52 -13.34
N ASP A 66 -3.59 -7.57 -12.57
CA ASP A 66 -4.70 -6.62 -12.63
C ASP A 66 -4.24 -5.18 -12.22
N THR A 67 -3.33 -5.08 -11.26
CA THR A 67 -2.72 -3.79 -10.84
C THR A 67 -1.91 -3.16 -11.96
N LEU A 68 -1.21 -3.98 -12.74
CA LEU A 68 -0.35 -3.53 -13.85
C LEU A 68 -1.09 -3.49 -15.19
N GLU A 69 -2.38 -3.80 -15.22
CA GLU A 69 -3.18 -3.75 -16.45
C GLU A 69 -3.19 -2.34 -17.04
N GLY A 70 -2.88 -2.24 -18.34
CA GLY A 70 -2.82 -0.96 -19.06
C GLY A 70 -1.55 -0.15 -18.82
N VAL A 71 -0.58 -0.65 -18.04
CA VAL A 71 0.72 -0.02 -17.87
C VAL A 71 1.62 -0.40 -19.06
N GLU A 72 1.59 0.42 -20.10
CA GLU A 72 2.40 0.24 -21.31
C GLU A 72 3.79 0.90 -21.19
N GLY A 73 3.87 2.03 -20.48
CA GLY A 73 5.06 2.82 -20.21
C GLY A 73 4.97 3.50 -18.83
N ILE A 74 6.07 4.06 -18.39
CA ILE A 74 6.13 4.83 -17.14
C ILE A 74 5.84 6.30 -17.46
N VAL A 75 4.61 6.70 -17.16
CA VAL A 75 4.15 8.08 -17.42
C VAL A 75 3.40 8.64 -16.21
N PRO A 76 3.51 9.94 -15.92
CA PRO A 76 2.80 10.56 -14.79
C PRO A 76 1.28 10.38 -14.85
N GLU A 77 0.71 10.30 -16.04
CA GLU A 77 -0.72 10.16 -16.31
C GLU A 77 -1.34 8.89 -15.70
N LEU A 78 -0.52 7.89 -15.38
CA LEU A 78 -0.96 6.71 -14.61
C LEU A 78 -1.62 7.09 -13.27
N PHE A 79 -1.30 8.26 -12.75
CA PHE A 79 -1.73 8.76 -11.44
C PHE A 79 -2.83 9.82 -11.51
N ASP A 80 -3.37 10.15 -12.69
CA ASP A 80 -4.43 11.17 -12.85
C ASP A 80 -5.81 10.74 -12.32
N GLY A 81 -5.92 9.56 -11.70
CA GLY A 81 -7.14 9.13 -11.03
C GLY A 81 -8.33 8.82 -11.92
N ALA A 82 -8.09 8.33 -13.15
CA ALA A 82 -9.13 7.92 -14.11
C ALA A 82 -10.21 9.00 -14.38
N GLY A 83 -9.83 10.25 -14.42
CA GLY A 83 -10.75 11.36 -14.74
C GLY A 83 -11.69 11.75 -13.60
N LEU A 84 -11.37 11.43 -12.36
CA LEU A 84 -12.18 11.77 -11.19
C LEU A 84 -12.36 13.28 -10.99
N HIS A 85 -11.45 14.11 -11.49
CA HIS A 85 -11.41 15.56 -11.27
C HIS A 85 -11.44 16.42 -12.55
N GLY A 86 -11.97 15.89 -13.65
CA GLY A 86 -12.48 16.72 -14.75
C GLY A 86 -11.51 17.10 -15.88
N GLU A 87 -10.19 17.00 -15.74
CA GLU A 87 -9.24 17.20 -16.83
C GLU A 87 -8.25 16.04 -16.93
N PRO A 88 -8.34 15.20 -17.96
CA PRO A 88 -7.37 14.13 -18.17
C PRO A 88 -5.97 14.68 -18.53
N GLY A 89 -4.93 14.07 -17.96
CA GLY A 89 -3.59 14.11 -18.55
C GLY A 89 -2.66 15.25 -18.14
N ALA A 90 -3.10 16.26 -17.38
CA ALA A 90 -2.23 17.41 -17.08
C ALA A 90 -1.80 17.53 -15.62
N ALA A 91 -2.50 16.89 -14.69
CA ALA A 91 -2.32 17.17 -13.27
C ALA A 91 -1.08 16.50 -12.67
N ALA A 92 -0.89 15.21 -12.87
CA ALA A 92 0.25 14.48 -12.29
C ALA A 92 1.59 14.99 -12.82
N TRP A 93 1.68 15.24 -14.11
CA TRP A 93 2.90 15.77 -14.75
C TRP A 93 3.35 17.10 -14.13
N ARG A 94 2.43 18.03 -13.87
CA ARG A 94 2.76 19.31 -13.20
C ARG A 94 3.22 19.08 -11.78
N VAL A 95 2.44 18.33 -10.99
CA VAL A 95 2.74 18.04 -9.59
C VAL A 95 4.12 17.39 -9.46
N PHE A 96 4.41 16.37 -10.26
CA PHE A 96 5.68 15.63 -10.18
C PHE A 96 6.89 16.50 -10.52
N LYS A 97 6.73 17.52 -11.37
CA LYS A 97 7.79 18.52 -11.61
C LYS A 97 7.97 19.49 -10.47
N GLU A 98 6.89 19.93 -9.85
CA GLU A 98 6.89 20.97 -8.82
C GLU A 98 7.38 20.49 -7.45
N ILE A 99 7.10 19.22 -7.10
CA ILE A 99 7.44 18.68 -5.76
C ILE A 99 8.95 18.43 -5.62
N ASP A 100 9.46 18.57 -4.40
CA ASP A 100 10.86 18.28 -4.05
C ASP A 100 11.02 17.30 -2.88
N ASN A 101 9.94 16.90 -2.25
CA ASN A 101 9.92 15.85 -1.24
C ASN A 101 8.58 15.10 -1.21
N VAL A 102 8.58 13.94 -0.58
CA VAL A 102 7.41 13.08 -0.41
C VAL A 102 7.15 12.85 1.08
N LEU A 103 5.88 12.95 1.48
CA LEU A 103 5.38 12.54 2.79
C LEU A 103 4.35 11.43 2.61
N ILE A 104 4.66 10.24 3.11
CA ILE A 104 3.75 9.10 3.07
C ILE A 104 3.01 8.99 4.41
N LEU A 105 1.68 8.92 4.36
CA LEU A 105 0.80 8.81 5.51
C LEU A 105 -0.03 7.52 5.42
N ALA A 106 0.14 6.61 6.36
CA ALA A 106 -0.56 5.33 6.36
C ALA A 106 -0.58 4.69 7.76
N CYS A 107 -1.34 3.60 7.91
CA CYS A 107 -1.41 2.77 9.12
C CYS A 107 -1.12 1.30 8.78
N GLY A 108 -0.58 0.55 9.75
CA GLY A 108 -0.41 -0.89 9.68
C GLY A 108 0.37 -1.38 8.46
N THR A 109 -0.16 -2.38 7.77
CA THR A 109 0.40 -2.96 6.55
C THR A 109 0.72 -1.90 5.49
N SER A 110 -0.17 -0.93 5.28
CA SER A 110 0.04 0.17 4.33
C SER A 110 1.18 1.10 4.76
N TYR A 111 1.40 1.31 6.06
CA TYR A 111 2.56 2.05 6.56
C TYR A 111 3.86 1.31 6.24
N TYR A 112 3.91 -0.02 6.38
CA TYR A 112 5.11 -0.80 6.04
C TYR A 112 5.39 -0.82 4.54
N SER A 113 4.36 -0.81 3.69
CA SER A 113 4.56 -0.63 2.24
C SER A 113 5.20 0.73 1.93
N GLY A 114 4.77 1.79 2.61
CA GLY A 114 5.37 3.13 2.53
C GLY A 114 6.82 3.16 3.00
N CYS A 115 7.14 2.48 4.11
CA CYS A 115 8.51 2.34 4.61
C CYS A 115 9.44 1.65 3.61
N THR A 116 8.94 0.66 2.87
CA THR A 116 9.68 0.02 1.77
C THR A 116 9.90 1.00 0.61
N ALA A 117 8.84 1.69 0.20
CA ALA A 117 8.89 2.64 -0.92
C ALA A 117 9.83 3.82 -0.67
N LYS A 118 10.03 4.22 0.58
CA LYS A 118 11.01 5.25 0.94
C LYS A 118 12.39 4.97 0.34
N TYR A 119 12.87 3.73 0.46
CA TYR A 119 14.18 3.35 -0.10
C TYR A 119 14.22 3.53 -1.61
N TRP A 120 13.16 3.15 -2.32
CA TRP A 120 13.08 3.31 -3.78
C TRP A 120 13.00 4.79 -4.18
N LEU A 121 12.18 5.58 -3.50
CA LEU A 121 12.01 7.01 -3.79
C LEU A 121 13.30 7.80 -3.59
N GLU A 122 14.06 7.47 -2.55
CA GLU A 122 15.35 8.13 -2.28
C GLU A 122 16.45 7.64 -3.24
N ASP A 123 16.55 6.33 -3.51
CA ASP A 123 17.60 5.74 -4.34
C ASP A 123 17.37 6.01 -5.84
N ILE A 124 16.18 5.66 -6.35
CA ILE A 124 15.86 5.72 -7.79
C ILE A 124 15.42 7.11 -8.20
N ALA A 125 14.46 7.70 -7.50
CA ALA A 125 13.91 9.01 -7.85
C ALA A 125 14.75 10.17 -7.28
N GLY A 126 15.58 9.94 -6.28
CA GLY A 126 16.42 10.95 -5.63
C GLY A 126 15.60 12.00 -4.87
N ILE A 127 14.44 11.61 -4.34
CA ILE A 127 13.52 12.52 -3.66
C ILE A 127 13.49 12.19 -2.16
N PRO A 128 13.83 13.14 -1.28
CA PRO A 128 13.72 12.97 0.17
C PRO A 128 12.31 12.53 0.56
N THR A 129 12.22 11.46 1.34
CA THR A 129 10.93 10.83 1.66
C THR A 129 10.80 10.60 3.16
N GLN A 130 9.70 11.09 3.74
CA GLN A 130 9.27 10.79 5.10
C GLN A 130 8.08 9.84 5.07
N VAL A 131 8.03 8.94 6.05
CA VAL A 131 6.90 8.01 6.24
C VAL A 131 6.43 8.14 7.67
N GLU A 132 5.17 8.46 7.86
CA GLU A 132 4.58 8.72 9.17
C GLU A 132 3.37 7.80 9.41
N VAL A 133 3.24 7.33 10.64
CA VAL A 133 2.02 6.66 11.08
C VAL A 133 0.90 7.70 11.14
N ALA A 134 -0.15 7.49 10.37
CA ALA A 134 -1.20 8.48 10.19
C ALA A 134 -1.95 8.83 11.50
N SER A 135 -2.14 7.84 12.40
CA SER A 135 -2.75 8.07 13.72
C SER A 135 -1.95 9.03 14.60
N GLU A 136 -0.62 9.10 14.40
CA GLU A 136 0.24 10.03 15.16
C GLU A 136 0.38 11.37 14.43
N TYR A 137 0.57 11.33 13.10
CA TYR A 137 0.75 12.53 12.31
C TYR A 137 -0.42 13.52 12.44
N ARG A 138 -1.65 13.01 12.50
CA ARG A 138 -2.86 13.85 12.60
C ARG A 138 -2.92 14.77 13.83
N TYR A 139 -2.14 14.48 14.86
CA TYR A 139 -2.17 15.22 16.13
C TYR A 139 -0.91 16.03 16.39
N ARG A 140 0.20 15.68 15.75
CA ARG A 140 1.46 16.36 16.01
C ARG A 140 1.62 17.66 15.22
N THR A 141 2.34 18.60 15.80
CA THR A 141 2.83 19.76 15.05
C THR A 141 3.91 19.30 14.07
N SER A 142 3.75 19.65 12.81
CA SER A 142 4.75 19.40 11.76
C SER A 142 5.12 20.70 11.05
N VAL A 143 6.32 20.75 10.47
CA VAL A 143 6.75 21.86 9.64
C VAL A 143 6.36 21.57 8.20
N PRO A 144 5.40 22.32 7.61
CA PRO A 144 4.94 22.05 6.28
C PRO A 144 5.94 22.56 5.22
N ASN A 145 6.05 21.82 4.11
CA ASN A 145 6.64 22.32 2.89
C ASN A 145 5.57 22.26 1.78
N PRO A 146 5.16 23.39 1.18
CA PRO A 146 4.14 23.43 0.14
C PRO A 146 4.48 22.60 -1.11
N ARG A 147 5.77 22.29 -1.31
CA ARG A 147 6.27 21.45 -2.41
C ARG A 147 6.35 19.96 -2.06
N THR A 148 5.64 19.55 -1.02
CA THR A 148 5.53 18.14 -0.62
C THR A 148 4.42 17.45 -1.41
N LEU A 149 4.71 16.28 -1.98
CA LEU A 149 3.69 15.33 -2.39
C LEU A 149 3.28 14.51 -1.16
N VAL A 150 2.06 14.72 -0.69
CA VAL A 150 1.45 13.91 0.37
C VAL A 150 0.85 12.67 -0.28
N VAL A 151 1.39 11.51 0.05
CA VAL A 151 0.93 10.21 -0.46
C VAL A 151 0.22 9.46 0.65
N THR A 152 -1.05 9.15 0.45
CA THR A 152 -1.81 8.27 1.34
C THR A 152 -1.86 6.86 0.75
N ILE A 153 -1.82 5.84 1.62
CA ILE A 153 -1.92 4.44 1.22
C ILE A 153 -3.01 3.78 2.04
N SER A 154 -3.98 3.16 1.37
CA SER A 154 -5.07 2.45 2.05
C SER A 154 -5.67 1.38 1.15
N GLN A 155 -6.05 0.24 1.73
CA GLN A 155 -6.81 -0.78 1.02
C GLN A 155 -8.25 -0.29 0.78
N SER A 156 -8.97 0.13 1.82
CA SER A 156 -10.37 0.57 1.74
C SER A 156 -10.55 2.00 1.24
N GLY A 157 -9.55 2.86 1.48
CA GLY A 157 -9.65 4.30 1.27
C GLY A 157 -10.58 5.03 2.27
N GLU A 158 -10.97 4.35 3.36
CA GLU A 158 -11.89 4.86 4.39
C GLU A 158 -11.24 4.86 5.78
N THR A 159 -9.93 4.62 5.89
CA THR A 159 -9.23 4.61 7.17
C THR A 159 -9.28 5.99 7.81
N ALA A 160 -10.01 6.12 8.91
CA ALA A 160 -10.31 7.40 9.56
C ALA A 160 -9.05 8.21 9.94
N ASP A 161 -8.03 7.54 10.48
CA ASP A 161 -6.77 8.20 10.85
C ASP A 161 -6.02 8.72 9.62
N THR A 162 -6.01 7.96 8.53
CA THR A 162 -5.32 8.36 7.30
C THR A 162 -6.04 9.54 6.62
N LEU A 163 -7.38 9.53 6.60
CA LEU A 163 -8.17 10.67 6.13
C LEU A 163 -7.94 11.92 6.97
N ALA A 164 -7.93 11.78 8.29
CA ALA A 164 -7.69 12.90 9.18
C ALA A 164 -6.25 13.46 9.03
N ALA A 165 -5.27 12.58 8.85
CA ALA A 165 -3.88 12.98 8.59
C ALA A 165 -3.74 13.71 7.24
N LEU A 166 -4.43 13.25 6.19
CA LEU A 166 -4.50 13.93 4.90
C LEU A 166 -5.06 15.34 5.05
N ARG A 167 -6.23 15.49 5.70
CA ARG A 167 -6.87 16.78 5.95
C ARG A 167 -5.99 17.70 6.80
N HIS A 168 -5.28 17.15 7.78
CA HIS A 168 -4.31 17.89 8.57
C HIS A 168 -3.18 18.44 7.68
N ALA A 169 -2.57 17.61 6.83
CA ALA A 169 -1.54 18.04 5.89
C ALA A 169 -2.04 19.14 4.94
N GLN A 170 -3.26 18.99 4.40
CA GLN A 170 -3.89 19.99 3.55
C GLN A 170 -4.12 21.32 4.29
N SER A 171 -4.56 21.27 5.55
CA SER A 171 -4.76 22.47 6.39
C SER A 171 -3.46 23.23 6.67
N LEU A 172 -2.33 22.55 6.61
CA LEU A 172 -0.98 23.14 6.73
C LEU A 172 -0.46 23.69 5.39
N GLY A 173 -1.24 23.62 4.30
CA GLY A 173 -0.87 24.15 2.98
C GLY A 173 -0.20 23.16 2.04
N MET A 174 -0.07 21.89 2.39
CA MET A 174 0.46 20.85 1.50
C MET A 174 -0.68 20.34 0.58
N GLN A 175 -0.78 20.94 -0.60
CA GLN A 175 -1.91 20.76 -1.51
C GLN A 175 -1.68 19.72 -2.63
N HIS A 176 -0.45 19.21 -2.80
CA HIS A 176 -0.15 18.14 -3.73
C HIS A 176 -0.43 16.80 -3.05
N THR A 177 -1.55 16.17 -3.38
CA THR A 177 -2.02 14.94 -2.71
C THR A 177 -2.22 13.82 -3.72
N LEU A 178 -1.81 12.62 -3.36
CA LEU A 178 -1.94 11.40 -4.14
C LEU A 178 -2.36 10.25 -3.22
N THR A 179 -3.21 9.36 -3.69
CA THR A 179 -3.52 8.13 -2.98
C THR A 179 -3.19 6.88 -3.79
N ILE A 180 -2.61 5.88 -3.13
CA ILE A 180 -2.53 4.50 -3.63
C ILE A 180 -3.64 3.73 -2.92
N CYS A 181 -4.70 3.37 -3.64
CA CYS A 181 -5.92 2.83 -3.04
C CYS A 181 -6.51 1.71 -3.90
N ASN A 182 -7.18 0.75 -3.26
CA ASN A 182 -7.84 -0.34 -3.99
C ASN A 182 -9.28 0.01 -4.38
N VAL A 183 -9.97 0.87 -3.61
CA VAL A 183 -11.37 1.21 -3.84
C VAL A 183 -11.49 2.57 -4.52
N ALA A 184 -11.80 2.56 -5.82
CA ALA A 184 -11.84 3.75 -6.68
C ALA A 184 -12.89 4.81 -6.27
N THR A 185 -13.90 4.42 -5.50
CA THR A 185 -15.00 5.29 -5.07
C THR A 185 -14.88 5.76 -3.61
N SER A 186 -13.76 5.48 -2.97
CA SER A 186 -13.53 5.79 -1.56
C SER A 186 -13.39 7.30 -1.29
N ALA A 187 -13.57 7.68 -0.02
CA ALA A 187 -13.38 9.05 0.43
C ALA A 187 -11.96 9.56 0.13
N MET A 188 -10.96 8.73 0.34
CA MET A 188 -9.56 9.10 0.12
C MET A 188 -9.27 9.44 -1.34
N VAL A 189 -9.84 8.66 -2.28
CA VAL A 189 -9.74 8.94 -3.72
C VAL A 189 -10.46 10.24 -4.09
N ARG A 190 -11.58 10.56 -3.44
CA ARG A 190 -12.29 11.82 -3.68
C ARG A 190 -11.56 13.04 -3.12
N GLU A 191 -10.83 12.88 -2.02
CA GLU A 191 -10.14 13.99 -1.34
C GLU A 191 -8.73 14.25 -1.89
N CYS A 192 -8.09 13.26 -2.50
CA CYS A 192 -6.80 13.43 -3.17
C CYS A 192 -6.94 13.97 -4.59
N LYS A 193 -6.00 14.80 -5.01
CA LYS A 193 -5.95 15.31 -6.41
C LYS A 193 -5.53 14.23 -7.41
N LEU A 194 -4.69 13.33 -6.99
CA LEU A 194 -4.14 12.23 -7.80
C LEU A 194 -4.46 10.89 -7.14
N ALA A 195 -4.61 9.84 -7.93
CA ALA A 195 -4.86 8.50 -7.42
C ALA A 195 -4.31 7.42 -8.33
N TYR A 196 -3.84 6.33 -7.74
CA TYR A 196 -3.58 5.06 -8.42
C TYR A 196 -4.43 3.97 -7.80
N ILE A 197 -5.24 3.29 -8.60
CA ILE A 197 -6.13 2.22 -8.15
C ILE A 197 -5.44 0.88 -8.37
N THR A 198 -5.22 0.13 -7.29
CA THR A 198 -4.46 -1.13 -7.33
C THR A 198 -5.22 -2.30 -7.93
N ARG A 199 -6.56 -2.23 -8.03
CA ARG A 199 -7.41 -3.28 -8.60
C ARG A 199 -7.15 -4.69 -8.03
N ALA A 200 -6.77 -4.75 -6.76
CA ALA A 200 -6.49 -6.03 -6.08
C ALA A 200 -7.74 -6.91 -5.88
N GLY A 201 -8.90 -6.39 -6.25
CA GLY A 201 -10.18 -7.03 -5.95
C GLY A 201 -10.59 -6.88 -4.48
N VAL A 202 -11.63 -7.59 -4.07
CA VAL A 202 -12.11 -7.58 -2.69
C VAL A 202 -11.14 -8.36 -1.80
N GLU A 203 -10.76 -7.78 -0.66
CA GLU A 203 -10.00 -8.44 0.41
C GLU A 203 -10.89 -8.54 1.65
N ILE A 204 -11.22 -9.77 2.05
CA ILE A 204 -12.15 -10.10 3.14
C ILE A 204 -11.39 -10.50 4.40
N GLY A 205 -10.24 -11.13 4.24
CA GLY A 205 -9.35 -11.50 5.33
C GLY A 205 -8.98 -10.28 6.15
N VAL A 206 -9.09 -10.37 7.49
CA VAL A 206 -8.76 -9.26 8.40
C VAL A 206 -7.29 -8.87 8.26
N ALA A 207 -6.39 -9.87 8.18
CA ALA A 207 -4.98 -9.67 7.94
C ALA A 207 -4.74 -9.46 6.43
N SER A 208 -4.34 -8.28 6.04
CA SER A 208 -4.10 -7.88 4.65
C SER A 208 -2.97 -8.70 4.02
N THR A 209 -3.12 -9.09 2.76
CA THR A 209 -2.13 -9.88 1.99
C THR A 209 -1.92 -9.32 0.58
N LYS A 210 -2.83 -9.58 -0.35
CA LYS A 210 -2.73 -9.09 -1.74
C LYS A 210 -2.75 -7.57 -1.84
N ALA A 211 -3.43 -6.87 -0.92
CA ALA A 211 -3.38 -5.41 -0.88
C ALA A 211 -1.97 -4.90 -0.61
N PHE A 212 -1.17 -5.55 0.26
CA PHE A 212 0.21 -5.17 0.51
C PHE A 212 1.07 -5.26 -0.76
N THR A 213 1.06 -6.39 -1.44
CA THR A 213 1.87 -6.60 -2.64
C THR A 213 1.45 -5.68 -3.79
N THR A 214 0.15 -5.41 -3.96
CA THR A 214 -0.33 -4.47 -4.97
C THR A 214 -0.01 -3.01 -4.62
N GLN A 215 -0.01 -2.64 -3.33
CA GLN A 215 0.47 -1.33 -2.88
C GLN A 215 1.95 -1.15 -3.19
N LEU A 216 2.79 -2.17 -2.94
CA LEU A 216 4.20 -2.13 -3.33
C LEU A 216 4.38 -1.92 -4.84
N ALA A 217 3.60 -2.60 -5.67
CA ALA A 217 3.64 -2.42 -7.12
C ALA A 217 3.24 -0.99 -7.54
N GLY A 218 2.16 -0.44 -6.97
CA GLY A 218 1.73 0.94 -7.21
C GLY A 218 2.74 2.00 -6.75
N LEU A 219 3.37 1.76 -5.59
CA LEU A 219 4.43 2.64 -5.05
C LEU A 219 5.71 2.56 -5.88
N PHE A 220 6.04 1.40 -6.42
CA PHE A 220 7.18 1.26 -7.31
C PHE A 220 6.93 1.99 -8.64
N LEU A 221 5.72 1.88 -9.21
CA LEU A 221 5.32 2.70 -10.37
C LEU A 221 5.41 4.20 -10.08
N LEU A 222 4.95 4.64 -8.91
CA LEU A 222 5.09 6.05 -8.48
C LEU A 222 6.56 6.47 -8.44
N THR A 223 7.42 5.62 -7.88
CA THR A 223 8.86 5.86 -7.83
C THR A 223 9.45 6.05 -9.23
N LEU A 224 9.11 5.17 -10.16
CA LEU A 224 9.59 5.24 -11.54
C LEU A 224 9.06 6.48 -12.28
N ALA A 225 7.78 6.82 -12.11
CA ALA A 225 7.19 8.02 -12.72
C ALA A 225 7.80 9.32 -12.17
N LEU A 226 8.09 9.37 -10.88
CA LEU A 226 8.83 10.47 -10.27
C LEU A 226 10.27 10.53 -10.77
N ALA A 227 10.97 9.39 -10.87
CA ALA A 227 12.32 9.32 -11.40
C ALA A 227 12.38 9.81 -12.85
N GLN A 228 11.43 9.42 -13.69
CA GLN A 228 11.30 9.90 -15.07
C GLN A 228 11.08 11.41 -15.10
N SER A 229 10.15 11.93 -14.30
CA SER A 229 9.83 13.36 -14.23
C SER A 229 11.02 14.22 -13.75
N LYS A 230 11.94 13.64 -12.99
CA LYS A 230 13.18 14.26 -12.52
C LYS A 230 14.38 13.99 -13.44
N GLY A 231 14.19 13.32 -14.57
CA GLY A 231 15.25 12.99 -15.53
C GLY A 231 16.28 11.98 -14.99
N ARG A 232 15.89 11.12 -14.05
CA ARG A 232 16.76 10.12 -13.41
C ARG A 232 16.58 8.71 -13.98
N LEU A 233 15.62 8.50 -14.87
CA LEU A 233 15.32 7.21 -15.48
C LEU A 233 15.63 7.28 -16.98
N THR A 234 16.51 6.42 -17.44
CA THR A 234 16.78 6.24 -18.87
C THR A 234 15.78 5.28 -19.50
N GLU A 235 15.58 5.36 -20.82
CA GLU A 235 14.68 4.44 -21.54
C GLU A 235 15.05 2.96 -21.35
N ALA A 236 16.35 2.65 -21.27
CA ALA A 236 16.83 1.29 -21.02
C ALA A 236 16.47 0.78 -19.62
N GLN A 237 16.62 1.63 -18.59
CA GLN A 237 16.22 1.32 -17.22
C GLN A 237 14.70 1.20 -17.11
N GLU A 238 13.93 2.06 -17.75
CA GLU A 238 12.48 1.95 -17.81
C GLU A 238 12.05 0.61 -18.40
N ALA A 239 12.59 0.23 -19.54
CA ALA A 239 12.28 -1.05 -20.18
C ALA A 239 12.63 -2.25 -19.30
N GLU A 240 13.76 -2.20 -18.57
CA GLU A 240 14.18 -3.24 -17.63
C GLU A 240 13.20 -3.35 -16.46
N HIS A 241 12.83 -2.24 -15.83
CA HIS A 241 11.87 -2.21 -14.73
C HIS A 241 10.49 -2.70 -15.15
N LEU A 242 9.97 -2.26 -16.29
CA LEU A 242 8.69 -2.73 -16.83
C LEU A 242 8.71 -4.23 -17.10
N LYS A 243 9.79 -4.75 -17.68
CA LYS A 243 9.97 -6.20 -17.90
C LYS A 243 9.95 -6.96 -16.59
N ALA A 244 10.68 -6.48 -15.57
CA ALA A 244 10.73 -7.08 -14.25
C ALA A 244 9.35 -7.08 -13.59
N MET A 245 8.62 -5.96 -13.61
CA MET A 245 7.27 -5.86 -13.05
C MET A 245 6.28 -6.81 -13.74
N ARG A 246 6.31 -6.90 -15.06
CA ARG A 246 5.47 -7.85 -15.83
C ARG A 246 5.78 -9.31 -15.52
N HIS A 247 6.97 -9.61 -15.00
CA HIS A 247 7.35 -10.96 -14.59
C HIS A 247 6.91 -11.32 -13.17
N LEU A 248 6.54 -10.33 -12.35
CA LEU A 248 6.15 -10.56 -10.93
C LEU A 248 5.06 -11.62 -10.75
N PRO A 249 3.97 -11.69 -11.56
CA PRO A 249 2.97 -12.74 -11.39
C PRO A 249 3.55 -14.15 -11.48
N VAL A 250 4.46 -14.39 -12.41
CA VAL A 250 5.13 -15.68 -12.58
C VAL A 250 6.07 -15.98 -11.40
N ALA A 251 6.85 -14.98 -10.97
CA ALA A 251 7.73 -15.11 -9.82
C ALA A 251 6.96 -15.42 -8.53
N LEU A 252 5.81 -14.77 -8.32
CA LEU A 252 4.93 -15.02 -7.17
C LEU A 252 4.35 -16.44 -7.21
N GLN A 253 3.95 -16.97 -8.38
CA GLN A 253 3.52 -18.36 -8.49
C GLN A 253 4.60 -19.34 -8.06
N ALA A 254 5.87 -19.08 -8.43
CA ALA A 254 6.99 -19.90 -8.01
C ALA A 254 7.22 -19.86 -6.49
N VAL A 255 7.03 -18.70 -5.86
CA VAL A 255 7.11 -18.55 -4.40
C VAL A 255 5.94 -19.28 -3.71
N LEU A 256 4.73 -19.18 -4.22
CA LEU A 256 3.55 -19.88 -3.67
C LEU A 256 3.69 -21.41 -3.73
N ALA A 257 4.47 -21.94 -4.67
CA ALA A 257 4.77 -23.38 -4.74
C ALA A 257 5.63 -23.89 -3.55
N LEU A 258 6.16 -23.00 -2.71
CA LEU A 258 6.88 -23.33 -1.47
C LEU A 258 5.93 -23.61 -0.29
N GLU A 259 4.60 -23.53 -0.46
CA GLU A 259 3.63 -23.78 0.61
C GLU A 259 3.90 -25.05 1.42
N PRO A 260 4.21 -26.23 0.83
CA PRO A 260 4.49 -27.45 1.60
C PRO A 260 5.67 -27.30 2.58
N GLN A 261 6.70 -26.55 2.19
CA GLN A 261 7.84 -26.27 3.06
C GLN A 261 7.44 -25.33 4.21
N LEU A 262 6.63 -24.32 3.93
CA LEU A 262 6.13 -23.38 4.94
C LEU A 262 5.19 -24.07 5.93
N ILE A 263 4.40 -25.03 5.49
CA ILE A 263 3.57 -25.86 6.39
C ILE A 263 4.45 -26.61 7.39
N SER A 264 5.56 -27.21 6.92
CA SER A 264 6.51 -27.89 7.81
C SER A 264 7.11 -26.93 8.85
N TRP A 265 7.52 -25.72 8.42
CA TRP A 265 8.02 -24.71 9.37
C TRP A 265 6.95 -24.23 10.35
N ALA A 266 5.70 -24.12 9.92
CA ALA A 266 4.59 -23.70 10.77
C ALA A 266 4.37 -24.67 11.96
N GLU A 267 4.69 -25.96 11.81
CA GLU A 267 4.62 -26.94 12.90
C GLU A 267 5.62 -26.61 14.03
N ASP A 268 6.80 -26.08 13.69
CA ASP A 268 7.78 -25.62 14.67
C ASP A 268 7.29 -24.38 15.43
N PHE A 269 6.59 -23.47 14.73
CA PHE A 269 6.04 -22.24 15.32
C PHE A 269 4.81 -22.50 16.20
N ALA A 270 4.04 -23.55 15.94
CA ALA A 270 2.76 -23.81 16.62
C ALA A 270 2.86 -23.94 18.15
N ARG A 271 4.06 -24.17 18.69
CA ARG A 271 4.33 -24.31 20.13
C ARG A 271 5.07 -23.11 20.73
N MET A 272 5.37 -22.09 19.93
CA MET A 272 6.15 -20.94 20.32
C MET A 272 5.23 -19.81 20.78
N GLU A 273 5.65 -19.06 21.78
CA GLU A 273 4.93 -17.89 22.29
C GLU A 273 5.49 -16.59 21.68
N ASN A 274 6.74 -16.62 21.24
CA ASN A 274 7.47 -15.46 20.72
C ASN A 274 8.17 -15.83 19.42
N ALA A 275 8.36 -14.84 18.53
CA ALA A 275 9.14 -14.97 17.31
C ALA A 275 9.84 -13.65 16.98
N LEU A 276 11.03 -13.73 16.41
CA LEU A 276 11.80 -12.59 15.98
C LEU A 276 11.93 -12.56 14.46
N PHE A 277 11.72 -11.40 13.87
CA PHE A 277 11.92 -11.17 12.44
C PHE A 277 13.08 -10.21 12.21
N LEU A 278 13.94 -10.52 11.25
CA LEU A 278 15.12 -9.71 10.94
C LEU A 278 15.14 -9.33 9.46
N GLY A 279 15.48 -8.08 9.20
CA GLY A 279 15.73 -7.57 7.85
C GLY A 279 16.80 -6.48 7.87
N ARG A 280 17.36 -6.17 6.71
CA ARG A 280 18.28 -5.03 6.55
C ARG A 280 17.83 -4.13 5.40
N GLY A 281 18.08 -2.80 5.55
CA GLY A 281 17.70 -1.83 4.55
C GLY A 281 16.21 -1.93 4.21
N LEU A 282 15.88 -1.96 2.91
CA LEU A 282 14.51 -2.05 2.43
C LEU A 282 13.76 -3.34 2.85
N HIS A 283 14.48 -4.37 3.33
CA HIS A 283 13.88 -5.64 3.80
C HIS A 283 13.49 -5.61 5.29
N TYR A 284 13.90 -4.58 6.04
CA TYR A 284 13.41 -4.41 7.40
C TYR A 284 11.89 -4.11 7.45
N PRO A 285 11.32 -3.23 6.65
CA PRO A 285 9.86 -3.08 6.56
C PRO A 285 9.13 -4.37 6.15
N ILE A 286 9.73 -5.22 5.32
CA ILE A 286 9.18 -6.54 4.97
C ILE A 286 9.18 -7.47 6.19
N ALA A 287 10.24 -7.45 6.99
CA ALA A 287 10.27 -8.18 8.27
C ALA A 287 9.21 -7.68 9.25
N LEU A 288 8.97 -6.37 9.33
CA LEU A 288 7.89 -5.77 10.13
C LEU A 288 6.51 -6.29 9.68
N GLU A 289 6.26 -6.36 8.38
CA GLU A 289 5.01 -6.89 7.83
C GLU A 289 4.86 -8.39 8.16
N GLY A 290 5.93 -9.18 8.02
CA GLY A 290 5.93 -10.60 8.40
C GLY A 290 5.60 -10.80 9.89
N ALA A 291 6.21 -10.03 10.78
CA ALA A 291 5.92 -10.06 12.22
C ALA A 291 4.46 -9.64 12.49
N LEU A 292 3.94 -8.62 11.80
CA LEU A 292 2.55 -8.20 11.91
C LEU A 292 1.62 -9.33 11.51
N LYS A 293 1.83 -9.97 10.37
CA LYS A 293 0.99 -11.09 9.90
C LYS A 293 1.00 -12.27 10.88
N LEU A 294 2.16 -12.62 11.41
CA LEU A 294 2.24 -13.72 12.37
C LEU A 294 1.44 -13.41 13.64
N LYS A 295 1.58 -12.23 14.23
CA LYS A 295 0.84 -11.85 15.45
C LYS A 295 -0.67 -11.75 15.24
N GLU A 296 -1.12 -11.25 14.06
CA GLU A 296 -2.55 -11.09 13.77
C GLU A 296 -3.30 -12.42 13.71
N ILE A 297 -2.68 -13.46 13.17
CA ILE A 297 -3.36 -14.74 12.91
C ILE A 297 -3.06 -15.84 13.92
N SER A 298 -1.90 -15.80 14.59
CA SER A 298 -1.46 -16.85 15.52
C SER A 298 -1.47 -16.43 16.99
N TYR A 299 -1.51 -15.12 17.27
CA TYR A 299 -1.33 -14.50 18.58
C TYR A 299 0.07 -14.72 19.18
N ILE A 300 1.02 -15.28 18.43
CA ILE A 300 2.43 -15.32 18.80
C ILE A 300 2.94 -13.88 18.89
N HIS A 301 3.63 -13.54 19.98
CA HIS A 301 4.28 -12.25 20.10
C HIS A 301 5.45 -12.16 19.09
N ALA A 302 5.23 -11.56 17.96
CA ALA A 302 6.21 -11.41 16.91
C ALA A 302 6.64 -9.95 16.76
N GLU A 303 7.95 -9.73 16.76
CA GLU A 303 8.56 -8.42 16.54
C GLU A 303 9.63 -8.47 15.47
N ALA A 304 9.88 -7.33 14.82
CA ALA A 304 10.94 -7.22 13.83
C ALA A 304 11.94 -6.14 14.22
N TYR A 305 13.21 -6.40 13.93
CA TYR A 305 14.31 -5.48 14.14
C TYR A 305 15.19 -5.37 12.90
N PRO A 306 15.81 -4.19 12.67
CA PRO A 306 16.93 -4.12 11.75
C PRO A 306 18.01 -5.07 12.27
N ALA A 307 18.48 -6.00 11.42
CA ALA A 307 19.43 -7.03 11.89
C ALA A 307 20.75 -6.44 12.46
N GLY A 308 21.11 -5.22 12.06
CA GLY A 308 22.24 -4.50 12.63
C GLY A 308 22.07 -4.07 14.08
N GLU A 309 20.80 -3.98 14.57
CA GLU A 309 20.46 -3.56 15.93
C GLU A 309 20.43 -4.73 16.93
N LEU A 310 20.67 -5.96 16.51
CA LEU A 310 20.66 -7.13 17.40
C LEU A 310 21.52 -6.93 18.65
N LYS A 311 22.73 -6.39 18.51
CA LYS A 311 23.68 -6.16 19.60
C LYS A 311 23.30 -4.99 20.52
N HIS A 312 22.30 -4.21 20.14
CA HIS A 312 21.81 -3.08 20.92
C HIS A 312 20.59 -3.40 21.78
N GLY A 313 20.41 -4.68 22.13
CA GLY A 313 19.36 -5.16 23.04
C GLY A 313 18.65 -6.42 22.58
N PRO A 314 18.12 -6.50 21.34
CA PRO A 314 17.27 -7.62 20.91
C PRO A 314 17.92 -8.99 21.02
N LEU A 315 19.25 -9.09 20.92
CA LEU A 315 19.98 -10.36 21.07
C LEU A 315 19.74 -11.02 22.44
N ALA A 316 19.45 -10.25 23.47
CA ALA A 316 19.14 -10.77 24.80
C ALA A 316 17.83 -11.58 24.84
N LEU A 317 16.95 -11.40 23.86
CA LEU A 317 15.67 -12.13 23.75
C LEU A 317 15.83 -13.47 23.03
N VAL A 318 16.95 -13.69 22.33
CA VAL A 318 17.17 -14.92 21.56
C VAL A 318 17.47 -16.09 22.47
N THR A 319 16.59 -17.09 22.43
CA THR A 319 16.67 -18.33 23.19
C THR A 319 16.34 -19.51 22.29
N SER A 320 16.57 -20.73 22.75
CA SER A 320 16.18 -21.95 22.01
C SER A 320 14.65 -22.07 21.78
N ALA A 321 13.84 -21.30 22.50
CA ALA A 321 12.39 -21.25 22.35
C ALA A 321 11.90 -20.08 21.50
N MET A 322 12.80 -19.30 20.88
CA MET A 322 12.44 -18.16 20.05
C MET A 322 12.89 -18.39 18.61
N PRO A 323 12.00 -18.78 17.69
CA PRO A 323 12.32 -18.87 16.28
C PRO A 323 12.66 -17.50 15.70
N VAL A 324 13.66 -17.46 14.82
CA VAL A 324 14.12 -16.25 14.13
C VAL A 324 13.90 -16.40 12.65
N VAL A 325 13.07 -15.54 12.08
CA VAL A 325 12.83 -15.45 10.64
C VAL A 325 13.68 -14.32 10.06
N THR A 326 14.49 -14.63 9.06
CA THR A 326 15.35 -13.63 8.42
C THR A 326 14.96 -13.44 6.96
N VAL A 327 14.65 -12.18 6.58
CA VAL A 327 14.41 -11.79 5.18
C VAL A 327 15.76 -11.52 4.52
N ALA A 328 16.26 -12.50 3.77
CA ALA A 328 17.65 -12.55 3.29
C ALA A 328 17.73 -12.75 1.76
N PRO A 329 17.30 -11.79 0.94
CA PRO A 329 17.47 -11.88 -0.51
C PRO A 329 18.93 -11.78 -0.91
N ASN A 330 19.25 -12.26 -2.13
CA ASN A 330 20.58 -12.18 -2.68
C ASN A 330 20.90 -10.78 -3.22
N ASP A 331 21.18 -9.85 -2.31
CA ASP A 331 21.52 -8.47 -2.60
C ASP A 331 22.88 -8.06 -1.98
N ALA A 332 23.24 -6.79 -2.11
CA ALA A 332 24.50 -6.24 -1.58
C ALA A 332 24.61 -6.32 -0.04
N LEU A 333 23.52 -6.54 0.68
CA LEU A 333 23.50 -6.62 2.15
C LEU A 333 23.52 -8.06 2.67
N LEU A 334 23.42 -9.07 1.79
CA LEU A 334 23.32 -10.49 2.17
C LEU A 334 24.47 -10.95 3.07
N GLU A 335 25.71 -10.62 2.74
CA GLU A 335 26.87 -11.04 3.55
C GLU A 335 26.87 -10.42 4.95
N LYS A 336 26.43 -9.17 5.07
CA LYS A 336 26.25 -8.53 6.38
C LYS A 336 25.13 -9.18 7.18
N LEU A 337 24.03 -9.56 6.51
CA LEU A 337 22.91 -10.23 7.13
C LEU A 337 23.28 -11.64 7.59
N LYS A 338 24.06 -12.39 6.80
CA LYS A 338 24.60 -13.70 7.20
C LYS A 338 25.41 -13.63 8.49
N SER A 339 26.21 -12.57 8.68
CA SER A 339 26.94 -12.35 9.93
C SER A 339 25.98 -12.18 11.12
N ASN A 340 24.88 -11.46 10.94
CA ASN A 340 23.87 -11.33 11.98
C ASN A 340 23.11 -12.64 12.25
N MET A 341 22.88 -13.45 11.22
CA MET A 341 22.28 -14.79 11.40
C MET A 341 23.16 -15.73 12.22
N GLN A 342 24.50 -15.58 12.16
CA GLN A 342 25.42 -16.33 13.00
C GLN A 342 25.37 -15.91 14.48
N GLU A 343 24.96 -14.69 14.78
CA GLU A 343 24.83 -14.15 16.14
C GLU A 343 23.62 -14.72 16.89
N VAL A 344 22.60 -15.19 16.16
CA VAL A 344 21.37 -15.76 16.72
C VAL A 344 21.34 -17.30 16.70
N ARG A 345 22.43 -17.91 16.25
CA ARG A 345 22.63 -19.38 16.16
C ARG A 345 23.25 -19.94 17.44
#